data_97c555c889cfe5ee07050ef2ddc613c6
#
_entry.id   97c555c889cfe5ee07050ef2ddc613c6
#
_cell.length_a   1.000
_cell.length_b   1.000
_cell.length_c   1.000
_cell.angle_alpha   90.00
_cell.angle_beta   90.00
_cell.angle_gamma   90.00
#
_symmetry.space_group_name_H-M   'P 1'
#
loop_
_entity.id
_entity.type
_entity.pdbx_description
1 polymer ?
#
loop_
_entity_poly.entity_id
_entity_poly.type
_entity_poly.pdbx_seq_one_letter_code
_entity_poly.pdbx_strand_id
1 'polypeptide(L)'
;MTLAMTTPTTNHPRLRTAGALIAGFLTVAVLSTAADAVLHAMNYYPNDGTVGSDAELAVALAYRTVFTVLGGLVCAWIAPSHPRRLATVLGAIGTIFAILGLVTMWHVGHQWYPIGLVVLAVPSTALGGWLFTRFVR
;
A
#
# COMPACT_ATOMS: atom_id res chain seq x y z
N MET A 1 -47.77 3.77 -22.37
CA MET A 1 -47.29 3.10 -21.16
C MET A 1 -45.80 2.83 -21.30
N THR A 2 -44.98 3.73 -20.73
CA THR A 2 -43.50 3.65 -20.85
C THR A 2 -43.00 2.69 -19.78
N LEU A 3 -42.60 1.50 -20.19
CA LEU A 3 -41.85 0.58 -19.36
C LEU A 3 -40.46 1.19 -19.16
N ALA A 4 -40.26 1.85 -18.04
CA ALA A 4 -38.91 2.20 -17.61
C ALA A 4 -38.17 0.88 -17.37
N MET A 5 -37.36 0.48 -18.33
CA MET A 5 -36.37 -0.57 -18.13
C MET A 5 -35.36 -0.03 -17.10
N THR A 6 -35.63 -0.25 -15.84
CA THR A 6 -34.61 -0.15 -14.81
C THR A 6 -33.63 -1.28 -15.08
N THR A 7 -32.55 -0.99 -15.79
CA THR A 7 -31.41 -1.88 -15.82
C THR A 7 -30.99 -2.10 -14.36
N PRO A 8 -31.02 -3.34 -13.85
CA PRO A 8 -30.50 -3.58 -12.51
C PRO A 8 -29.03 -3.20 -12.55
N THR A 9 -28.68 -2.10 -11.88
CA THR A 9 -27.30 -1.83 -11.56
C THR A 9 -26.88 -2.94 -10.59
N THR A 10 -26.26 -3.97 -11.14
CA THR A 10 -25.69 -5.05 -10.36
C THR A 10 -24.51 -4.47 -9.57
N ASN A 11 -24.84 -3.86 -8.46
CA ASN A 11 -23.84 -3.48 -7.47
C ASN A 11 -23.31 -4.78 -6.86
N HIS A 12 -22.18 -5.25 -7.37
CA HIS A 12 -21.47 -6.39 -6.80
C HIS A 12 -20.52 -5.89 -5.69
N PRO A 13 -20.97 -5.81 -4.43
CA PRO A 13 -20.14 -5.28 -3.34
C PRO A 13 -18.86 -6.07 -3.12
N ARG A 14 -18.88 -7.37 -3.42
CA ARG A 14 -17.70 -8.23 -3.34
C ARG A 14 -16.63 -7.87 -4.38
N LEU A 15 -17.05 -7.60 -5.62
CA LEU A 15 -16.13 -7.16 -6.68
C LEU A 15 -15.54 -5.80 -6.36
N ARG A 16 -16.34 -4.91 -5.81
CA ARG A 16 -15.89 -3.59 -5.42
C ARG A 16 -14.92 -3.64 -4.23
N THR A 17 -15.16 -4.52 -3.28
CA THR A 17 -14.24 -4.79 -2.16
C THR A 17 -12.89 -5.32 -2.67
N ALA A 18 -12.92 -6.33 -3.54
CA ALA A 18 -11.71 -6.86 -4.16
C ALA A 18 -10.98 -5.79 -4.98
N GLY A 19 -11.71 -5.00 -5.75
CA GLY A 19 -11.16 -3.87 -6.52
C GLY A 19 -10.51 -2.82 -5.65
N ALA A 20 -11.10 -2.50 -4.50
CA ALA A 20 -10.54 -1.56 -3.53
C ALA A 20 -9.20 -2.06 -2.95
N LEU A 21 -9.13 -3.32 -2.56
CA LEU A 21 -7.90 -3.94 -2.05
C LEU A 21 -6.81 -3.98 -3.12
N ILE A 22 -7.16 -4.40 -4.32
CA ILE A 22 -6.22 -4.47 -5.46
C ILE A 22 -5.72 -3.07 -5.82
N ALA A 23 -6.60 -2.09 -5.93
CA ALA A 23 -6.22 -0.71 -6.27
C ALA A 23 -5.33 -0.09 -5.20
N GLY A 24 -5.63 -0.30 -3.92
CA GLY A 24 -4.80 0.16 -2.81
C GLY A 24 -3.41 -0.50 -2.83
N PHE A 25 -3.36 -1.80 -3.03
CA PHE A 25 -2.10 -2.54 -3.13
C PHE A 25 -1.27 -2.08 -4.34
N LEU A 26 -1.89 -1.95 -5.52
CA LEU A 26 -1.22 -1.49 -6.73
C LEU A 26 -0.70 -0.05 -6.57
N THR A 27 -1.42 0.81 -5.88
CA THR A 27 -0.96 2.17 -5.58
C THR A 27 0.37 2.13 -4.83
N VAL A 28 0.46 1.34 -3.78
CA VAL A 28 1.71 1.18 -3.01
C VAL A 28 2.81 0.60 -3.90
N ALA A 29 2.52 -0.49 -4.61
CA ALA A 29 3.51 -1.19 -5.43
C ALA A 29 4.04 -0.31 -6.57
N VAL A 30 3.17 0.34 -7.32
CA VAL A 30 3.55 1.19 -8.46
C VAL A 30 4.34 2.42 -8.01
N LEU A 31 3.86 3.12 -6.98
CA LEU A 31 4.55 4.31 -6.46
C LEU A 31 5.91 3.95 -5.86
N SER A 32 6.00 2.87 -5.11
CA SER A 32 7.26 2.41 -4.52
C SER A 32 8.27 2.01 -5.60
N THR A 33 7.83 1.24 -6.60
CA THR A 33 8.69 0.82 -7.71
C THR A 33 9.14 2.02 -8.55
N ALA A 34 8.26 2.98 -8.81
CA ALA A 34 8.60 4.20 -9.54
C ALA A 34 9.64 5.04 -8.77
N ALA A 35 9.46 5.19 -7.46
CA ALA A 35 10.43 5.91 -6.62
C ALA A 35 11.79 5.19 -6.58
N ASP A 36 11.79 3.87 -6.43
CA ASP A 36 13.01 3.07 -6.47
C ASP A 36 13.74 3.25 -7.81
N ALA A 37 13.01 3.19 -8.93
CA ALA A 37 13.58 3.36 -10.26
C ALA A 37 14.21 4.75 -10.47
N VAL A 38 13.54 5.81 -10.02
CA VAL A 38 14.06 7.17 -10.08
C VAL A 38 15.34 7.32 -9.25
N LEU A 39 15.35 6.79 -8.03
CA LEU A 39 16.51 6.90 -7.14
C LEU A 39 17.71 6.07 -7.64
N HIS A 40 17.47 4.93 -8.27
CA HIS A 40 18.53 4.18 -8.97
C HIS A 40 19.05 4.95 -10.18
N ALA A 41 18.18 5.54 -10.98
CA ALA A 41 18.57 6.35 -12.15
C ALA A 41 19.39 7.59 -11.75
N MET A 42 19.12 8.16 -10.58
CA MET A 42 19.87 9.27 -10.02
C MET A 42 21.17 8.85 -9.31
N ASN A 43 21.50 7.57 -9.32
CA ASN A 43 22.63 6.98 -8.60
C ASN A 43 22.60 7.23 -7.07
N TYR A 44 21.42 7.46 -6.51
CA TYR A 44 21.25 7.55 -5.06
C TYR A 44 21.37 6.17 -4.41
N TYR A 45 20.76 5.16 -5.03
CA TYR A 45 20.94 3.76 -4.63
C TYR A 45 22.04 3.09 -5.44
N PRO A 46 22.77 2.10 -4.84
CA PRO A 46 23.79 1.35 -5.55
C PRO A 46 23.22 0.58 -6.75
N ASN A 47 23.91 0.61 -7.87
CA ASN A 47 23.55 -0.13 -9.09
C ASN A 47 24.36 -1.41 -9.27
N ASP A 48 25.14 -1.79 -8.26
CA ASP A 48 26.05 -2.95 -8.28
C ASP A 48 25.46 -4.21 -7.64
N GLY A 49 24.16 -4.17 -7.29
CA GLY A 49 23.46 -5.27 -6.63
C GLY A 49 23.69 -5.35 -5.12
N THR A 50 24.43 -4.41 -4.54
CA THR A 50 24.57 -4.32 -3.08
C THR A 50 23.36 -3.68 -2.43
N VAL A 51 23.15 -3.96 -1.14
CA VAL A 51 22.13 -3.30 -0.35
C VAL A 51 22.60 -1.91 0.04
N GLY A 52 21.71 -0.94 0.00
CA GLY A 52 22.02 0.44 0.36
C GLY A 52 22.44 0.61 1.82
N SER A 53 23.02 1.77 2.12
CA SER A 53 23.38 2.17 3.47
C SER A 53 22.13 2.36 4.34
N ASP A 54 22.32 2.45 5.66
CA ASP A 54 21.22 2.72 6.60
C ASP A 54 20.47 4.01 6.27
N ALA A 55 21.17 5.06 5.82
CA ALA A 55 20.55 6.32 5.40
C ALA A 55 19.66 6.14 4.18
N GLU A 56 20.11 5.40 3.18
CA GLU A 56 19.35 5.08 1.97
C GLU A 56 18.11 4.24 2.28
N LEU A 57 18.26 3.24 3.15
CA LEU A 57 17.14 2.42 3.61
C LEU A 57 16.15 3.21 4.46
N ALA A 58 16.60 4.17 5.26
CA ALA A 58 15.72 5.07 5.99
C ALA A 58 14.87 5.93 5.06
N VAL A 59 15.44 6.45 3.98
CA VAL A 59 14.70 7.16 2.93
C VAL A 59 13.68 6.23 2.27
N ALA A 60 14.06 5.00 1.95
CA ALA A 60 13.15 4.00 1.39
C ALA A 60 11.96 3.72 2.33
N LEU A 61 12.23 3.54 3.61
CA LEU A 61 11.16 3.33 4.60
C LEU A 61 10.23 4.53 4.67
N ALA A 62 10.77 5.74 4.61
CA ALA A 62 9.97 6.97 4.68
C ALA A 62 8.99 7.08 3.49
N TYR A 63 9.47 7.00 2.25
CA TYR A 63 8.57 7.15 1.11
C TYR A 63 7.62 5.95 0.95
N ARG A 64 8.04 4.75 1.28
CA ARG A 64 7.17 3.57 1.28
C ARG A 64 6.05 3.70 2.30
N THR A 65 6.32 4.26 3.47
CA THR A 65 5.31 4.56 4.49
C THR A 65 4.29 5.57 3.96
N VAL A 66 4.73 6.65 3.33
CA VAL A 66 3.84 7.64 2.70
C VAL A 66 2.97 7.00 1.62
N PHE A 67 3.55 6.19 0.74
CA PHE A 67 2.80 5.51 -0.31
C PHE A 67 1.83 4.46 0.25
N THR A 68 2.16 3.84 1.37
CA THR A 68 1.26 2.92 2.08
C THR A 68 0.05 3.66 2.65
N VAL A 69 0.24 4.86 3.18
CA VAL A 69 -0.87 5.74 3.60
C VAL A 69 -1.75 6.08 2.40
N LEU A 70 -1.17 6.45 1.27
CA LEU A 70 -1.90 6.72 0.03
C LEU A 70 -2.66 5.49 -0.48
N GLY A 71 -2.07 4.31 -0.41
CA GLY A 71 -2.73 3.06 -0.74
C GLY A 71 -3.95 2.79 0.14
N GLY A 72 -3.83 3.04 1.44
CA GLY A 72 -4.94 2.95 2.38
C GLY A 72 -6.07 3.95 2.06
N LEU A 73 -5.71 5.15 1.66
CA LEU A 73 -6.66 6.19 1.25
C LEU A 73 -7.40 5.79 -0.03
N VAL A 74 -6.69 5.30 -1.05
CA VAL A 74 -7.28 4.81 -2.32
C VAL A 74 -8.21 3.63 -2.05
N CYS A 75 -7.78 2.68 -1.23
CA CYS A 75 -8.60 1.55 -0.83
C CYS A 75 -9.90 2.01 -0.16
N ALA A 76 -9.81 2.94 0.79
CA ALA A 76 -10.96 3.51 1.48
C ALA A 76 -11.90 4.25 0.52
N TRP A 77 -11.34 4.97 -0.45
CA TRP A 77 -12.12 5.71 -1.44
C TRP A 77 -12.97 4.78 -2.33
N ILE A 78 -12.44 3.65 -2.72
CA ILE A 78 -13.15 2.68 -3.58
C ILE A 78 -14.08 1.78 -2.76
N ALA A 79 -13.81 1.61 -1.47
CA ALA A 79 -14.56 0.71 -0.60
C ALA A 79 -16.07 0.97 -0.64
N PRO A 80 -16.90 -0.06 -0.86
CA PRO A 80 -18.35 0.10 -0.88
C PRO A 80 -18.93 0.39 0.50
N SER A 81 -18.29 -0.13 1.55
CA SER A 81 -18.69 0.04 2.96
C SER A 81 -17.46 -0.11 3.85
N HIS A 82 -17.56 0.42 5.06
CA HIS A 82 -16.52 0.28 6.10
C HIS A 82 -15.09 0.61 5.61
N PRO A 83 -14.85 1.82 5.09
CA PRO A 83 -13.57 2.17 4.45
C PRO A 83 -12.35 2.00 5.37
N ARG A 84 -12.47 2.33 6.66
CA ARG A 84 -11.40 2.15 7.64
C ARG A 84 -11.05 0.68 7.84
N ARG A 85 -12.07 -0.17 7.92
CA ARG A 85 -11.89 -1.61 8.10
C ARG A 85 -11.17 -2.21 6.90
N LEU A 86 -11.58 -1.82 5.71
CA LEU A 86 -10.98 -2.33 4.48
C LEU A 86 -9.53 -1.86 4.30
N ALA A 87 -9.23 -0.62 4.64
CA ALA A 87 -7.86 -0.11 4.68
C ALA A 87 -6.99 -0.91 5.67
N THR A 88 -7.52 -1.26 6.83
CA THR A 88 -6.82 -2.11 7.81
C THR A 88 -6.59 -3.52 7.28
N VAL A 89 -7.56 -4.11 6.57
CA VAL A 89 -7.39 -5.41 5.89
C VAL A 89 -6.28 -5.33 4.84
N LEU A 90 -6.22 -4.25 4.08
CA LEU A 90 -5.11 -4.00 3.14
C LEU A 90 -3.76 -4.00 3.87
N GLY A 91 -3.68 -3.37 5.03
CA GLY A 91 -2.49 -3.37 5.87
C GLY A 91 -2.10 -4.77 6.34
N ALA A 92 -3.07 -5.59 6.72
CA ALA A 92 -2.82 -6.99 7.09
C ALA A 92 -2.24 -7.80 5.93
N ILE A 93 -2.76 -7.62 4.72
CA ILE A 93 -2.22 -8.23 3.50
C ILE A 93 -0.79 -7.73 3.25
N GLY A 94 -0.55 -6.44 3.36
CA GLY A 94 0.77 -5.83 3.23
C GLY A 94 1.76 -6.37 4.26
N THR A 95 1.31 -6.62 5.47
CA THR A 95 2.13 -7.23 6.54
C THR A 95 2.59 -8.63 6.15
N ILE A 96 1.72 -9.44 5.54
CA ILE A 96 2.09 -10.79 5.06
C ILE A 96 3.22 -10.69 4.04
N PHE A 97 3.11 -9.80 3.05
CA PHE A 97 4.15 -9.57 2.05
C PHE A 97 5.44 -9.01 2.66
N ALA A 98 5.31 -8.12 3.65
CA ALA A 98 6.47 -7.57 4.35
C ALA A 98 7.20 -8.64 5.17
N ILE A 99 6.48 -9.58 5.78
CA ILE A 99 7.07 -10.73 6.50
C ILE A 99 7.80 -11.64 5.52
N LEU A 100 7.24 -11.92 4.34
CA LEU A 100 7.93 -12.68 3.29
C LEU A 100 9.22 -11.97 2.87
N GLY A 101 9.21 -10.66 2.71
CA GLY A 101 10.39 -9.86 2.45
C GLY A 101 11.42 -9.95 3.58
N LEU A 102 10.97 -9.86 4.83
CA LEU A 102 11.84 -10.00 6.01
C LEU A 102 12.54 -11.36 6.04
N VAL A 103 11.82 -12.44 5.80
CA VAL A 103 12.37 -13.80 5.81
C VAL A 103 13.39 -13.97 4.67
N THR A 104 13.09 -13.50 3.47
CA THR A 104 13.97 -13.64 2.31
C THR A 104 15.22 -12.79 2.41
N MET A 105 15.14 -11.64 3.08
CA MET A 105 16.25 -10.69 3.24
C MET A 105 17.00 -10.83 4.56
N TRP A 106 16.66 -11.83 5.38
CA TRP A 106 17.24 -11.99 6.71
C TRP A 106 18.78 -12.05 6.72
N HIS A 107 19.36 -12.71 5.73
CA HIS A 107 20.81 -12.92 5.62
C HIS A 107 21.55 -11.73 5.00
N VAL A 108 20.85 -10.73 4.49
CA VAL A 108 21.46 -9.60 3.79
C VAL A 108 21.96 -8.52 4.74
N GLY A 109 21.55 -8.56 6.01
CA GLY A 109 21.82 -7.51 6.98
C GLY A 109 20.72 -6.44 6.99
N HIS A 110 20.88 -5.42 7.83
CA HIS A 110 19.91 -4.32 7.96
C HIS A 110 18.46 -4.78 8.25
N GLN A 111 18.29 -5.76 9.14
CA GLN A 111 16.98 -6.34 9.49
C GLN A 111 15.99 -5.30 10.02
N TRP A 112 16.46 -4.18 10.55
CA TRP A 112 15.60 -3.09 11.04
C TRP A 112 14.68 -2.54 9.94
N TYR A 113 15.13 -2.53 8.69
CA TYR A 113 14.35 -2.01 7.56
C TYR A 113 13.11 -2.87 7.24
N PRO A 114 13.25 -4.18 6.96
CA PRO A 114 12.07 -5.01 6.73
C PRO A 114 11.19 -5.15 7.98
N ILE A 115 11.76 -5.13 9.19
CA ILE A 115 10.99 -5.09 10.43
C ILE A 115 10.15 -3.80 10.49
N GLY A 116 10.73 -2.66 10.13
CA GLY A 116 10.03 -1.39 10.03
C GLY A 116 8.84 -1.46 9.05
N LEU A 117 9.03 -2.08 7.88
CA LEU A 117 7.95 -2.29 6.92
C LEU A 117 6.81 -3.14 7.50
N VAL A 118 7.13 -4.21 8.21
CA VAL A 118 6.13 -5.06 8.88
C VAL A 118 5.34 -4.26 9.93
N VAL A 119 6.04 -3.53 10.78
CA VAL A 119 5.43 -2.77 11.89
C VAL A 119 4.56 -1.63 11.37
N LEU A 120 4.99 -0.95 10.30
CA LEU A 120 4.30 0.23 9.77
C LEU A 120 3.18 -0.09 8.77
N ALA A 121 3.08 -1.31 8.27
CA ALA A 121 2.10 -1.67 7.24
C ALA A 121 0.65 -1.38 7.67
N VAL A 122 0.21 -1.92 8.80
CA VAL A 122 -1.15 -1.73 9.31
C VAL A 122 -1.41 -0.29 9.78
N PRO A 123 -0.53 0.33 10.60
CA PRO A 123 -0.77 1.72 11.02
C PRO A 123 -0.85 2.70 9.85
N SER A 124 -0.03 2.52 8.82
CA SER A 124 -0.01 3.42 7.65
C SER A 124 -1.28 3.32 6.82
N THR A 125 -1.74 2.11 6.50
CA THR A 125 -2.99 1.93 5.76
C THR A 125 -4.20 2.36 6.58
N ALA A 126 -4.22 2.07 7.88
CA ALA A 126 -5.26 2.51 8.79
C ALA A 126 -5.33 4.04 8.87
N LEU A 127 -4.17 4.72 8.88
CA LEU A 127 -4.10 6.18 8.82
C LEU A 127 -4.70 6.70 7.51
N GLY A 128 -4.39 6.07 6.37
CA GLY A 128 -4.98 6.41 5.07
C GLY A 128 -6.51 6.30 5.08
N GLY A 129 -7.03 5.21 5.63
CA GLY A 129 -8.48 5.00 5.80
C GLY A 129 -9.12 6.04 6.73
N TRP A 130 -8.44 6.37 7.81
CA TRP A 130 -8.91 7.40 8.75
C TRP A 130 -8.91 8.78 8.10
N LEU A 131 -7.86 9.16 7.38
CA LEU A 131 -7.77 10.43 6.66
C LEU A 131 -8.91 10.57 5.64
N PHE A 132 -9.21 9.51 4.91
CA PHE A 132 -10.34 9.52 3.97
C PHE A 132 -11.66 9.82 4.67
N THR A 133 -11.96 9.14 5.77
CA THR A 133 -13.21 9.35 6.50
C THR A 133 -13.28 10.69 7.22
N ARG A 134 -12.13 11.26 7.57
CA ARG A 134 -12.06 12.55 8.28
C ARG A 134 -12.22 13.74 7.34
N PHE A 135 -11.60 13.71 6.16
CA PHE A 135 -11.46 14.87 5.29
C PHE A 135 -12.24 14.77 3.98
N VAL A 136 -12.57 13.60 3.51
CA VAL A 136 -13.22 13.39 2.20
C VAL A 136 -14.68 12.98 2.35
N ARG A 137 -15.05 12.33 3.44
CA ARG A 137 -16.41 11.81 3.63
C ARG A 137 -17.26 12.62 4.63
#